data_b17781a1e7b6089669547ea1080363dc
#
_entry.id   b17781a1e7b6089669547ea1080363dc
#
_cell.length_a   1.000
_cell.length_b   1.000
_cell.length_c   1.000
_cell.angle_alpha   90.00
_cell.angle_beta   90.00
_cell.angle_gamma   90.00
#
_symmetry.space_group_name_H-M   'P 1'
#
loop_
_entity.id
_entity.type
_entity.pdbx_description
1 polymer ?
#
loop_
_entity_poly.entity_id
_entity_poly.type
_entity_poly.pdbx_seq_one_letter_code
_entity_poly.pdbx_strand_id
1 'polypeptide(L)'
;MKHLFVLTCLLFFACNNKKNNNNNNRTANQPTGFGTKNVAGVFYDTLPCADCPGMAAKLYLKPDNSFIMELAYIGKNVVYDLGKWSLTDSILKLTGTEGISQFKILNHATIKLLDNEGRMIYDTTNRRLTLQRNNTPFQPLQPVPVEGIFSADGNTMNILICAMGNNYPVALAPSAMSMKAAYNKAIHKKSEPLYAKLKGHFELRPSLNDTTTKDFFVVEHFMAFVPGQQCK
;
A
#
# COMPACT_ATOMS: atom_id res chain seq x y z
N MET A 1 -72.52 -5.67 46.18
CA MET A 1 -71.73 -5.22 47.37
C MET A 1 -70.44 -4.66 46.79
N LYS A 2 -70.34 -3.32 46.72
CA LYS A 2 -69.48 -2.47 47.51
C LYS A 2 -67.97 -2.86 47.30
N HIS A 3 -67.08 -2.03 46.84
CA HIS A 3 -66.75 -0.60 47.08
C HIS A 3 -65.96 0.00 45.96
N LEU A 4 -66.34 1.15 45.58
CA LEU A 4 -65.68 2.24 44.90
C LEU A 4 -64.44 2.73 45.71
N PHE A 5 -63.29 2.91 45.09
CA PHE A 5 -62.28 3.81 45.61
C PHE A 5 -61.69 4.64 44.47
N VAL A 6 -62.01 5.89 44.49
CA VAL A 6 -61.44 6.98 43.73
C VAL A 6 -60.13 7.37 44.42
N LEU A 7 -59.03 7.49 43.73
CA LEU A 7 -57.91 8.27 44.22
C LEU A 7 -57.25 9.10 43.11
N THR A 8 -57.29 10.33 43.44
CA THR A 8 -57.01 11.56 42.76
C THR A 8 -55.61 11.71 42.14
N CYS A 9 -55.56 12.25 40.95
CA CYS A 9 -54.40 12.88 40.31
C CYS A 9 -53.73 13.95 41.14
N LEU A 10 -52.41 13.93 41.21
CA LEU A 10 -51.61 15.11 41.50
C LEU A 10 -50.55 15.29 40.41
N LEU A 11 -50.80 16.28 39.55
CA LEU A 11 -49.87 16.79 38.56
C LEU A 11 -48.82 17.65 39.23
N PHE A 12 -47.57 17.22 39.20
CA PHE A 12 -46.44 18.10 39.50
C PHE A 12 -45.82 18.59 38.20
N PHE A 13 -46.11 19.84 37.86
CA PHE A 13 -45.35 20.60 36.88
C PHE A 13 -44.00 20.97 37.51
N ALA A 14 -42.92 20.37 37.05
CA ALA A 14 -41.60 20.87 37.35
C ALA A 14 -41.09 21.62 36.13
N CYS A 15 -41.11 22.96 36.22
CA CYS A 15 -40.38 23.83 35.32
C CYS A 15 -38.86 23.59 35.49
N ASN A 16 -38.21 23.09 34.45
CA ASN A 16 -36.81 22.95 34.44
C ASN A 16 -36.17 24.09 33.65
N ASN A 17 -35.47 24.94 34.40
CA ASN A 17 -34.80 26.15 33.98
C ASN A 17 -33.61 25.81 33.09
N LYS A 18 -33.66 26.21 31.84
CA LYS A 18 -32.59 26.05 30.86
C LYS A 18 -31.49 27.08 31.16
N LYS A 19 -30.48 26.68 31.92
CA LYS A 19 -29.20 27.45 32.00
C LYS A 19 -28.43 27.19 30.71
N ASN A 20 -28.38 28.21 29.87
CA ASN A 20 -27.41 28.32 28.79
C ASN A 20 -26.00 28.50 29.40
N ASN A 21 -25.27 27.42 29.51
CA ASN A 21 -23.82 27.50 29.70
C ASN A 21 -23.15 27.42 28.31
N ASN A 22 -22.85 28.58 27.76
CA ASN A 22 -21.87 28.74 26.68
C ASN A 22 -20.47 28.46 27.29
N ASN A 23 -20.13 27.19 27.44
CA ASN A 23 -18.75 26.76 27.58
C ASN A 23 -18.19 26.52 26.19
N ASN A 24 -17.52 27.54 25.66
CA ASN A 24 -16.55 27.39 24.57
C ASN A 24 -15.36 26.51 25.03
N ASN A 25 -15.59 25.24 25.28
CA ASN A 25 -14.51 24.28 25.32
C ASN A 25 -14.10 24.02 23.85
N ARG A 26 -13.09 24.78 23.42
CA ARG A 26 -12.23 24.34 22.30
C ARG A 26 -11.64 23.00 22.73
N THR A 27 -12.32 21.93 22.37
CA THR A 27 -11.75 20.59 22.38
C THR A 27 -10.56 20.66 21.42
N ALA A 28 -9.36 20.67 21.94
CA ALA A 28 -8.16 20.48 21.17
C ALA A 28 -8.40 19.19 20.33
N ASN A 29 -8.37 19.33 19.03
CA ASN A 29 -8.44 18.21 18.12
C ASN A 29 -7.35 17.22 18.53
N GLN A 30 -7.72 16.17 19.24
CA GLN A 30 -6.89 14.98 19.35
C GLN A 30 -6.60 14.54 17.91
N PRO A 31 -5.33 14.34 17.51
CA PRO A 31 -5.03 13.82 16.19
C PRO A 31 -5.72 12.46 16.09
N THR A 32 -6.71 12.38 15.23
CA THR A 32 -7.33 11.11 14.83
C THR A 32 -6.21 10.24 14.29
N GLY A 33 -5.86 9.18 15.02
CA GLY A 33 -4.79 8.27 14.63
C GLY A 33 -5.00 7.78 13.18
N PHE A 34 -3.98 7.93 12.36
CA PHE A 34 -4.03 7.44 10.98
C PHE A 34 -4.07 5.91 11.01
N GLY A 35 -5.20 5.33 10.67
CA GLY A 35 -5.31 3.88 10.46
C GLY A 35 -4.64 3.47 9.15
N THR A 36 -4.11 2.26 9.08
CA THR A 36 -3.42 1.73 7.89
C THR A 36 -4.27 1.84 6.62
N LYS A 37 -5.59 1.61 6.70
CA LYS A 37 -6.50 1.74 5.56
C LYS A 37 -6.59 3.16 5.01
N ASN A 38 -6.39 4.18 5.85
CA ASN A 38 -6.49 5.58 5.44
C ASN A 38 -5.18 6.09 4.82
N VAL A 39 -4.09 5.35 4.97
CA VAL A 39 -2.76 5.70 4.44
C VAL A 39 -2.50 5.05 3.09
N ALA A 40 -3.06 3.88 2.83
CA ALA A 40 -2.93 3.22 1.53
C ALA A 40 -3.34 4.14 0.38
N GLY A 41 -2.60 4.10 -0.72
CA GLY A 41 -2.82 4.95 -1.90
C GLY A 41 -1.54 5.35 -2.59
N VAL A 42 -1.65 6.20 -3.58
CA VAL A 42 -0.52 6.70 -4.38
C VAL A 42 -0.09 8.07 -3.86
N PHE A 43 1.21 8.27 -3.71
CA PHE A 43 1.83 9.55 -3.37
C PHE A 43 2.88 9.87 -4.43
N TYR A 44 2.98 11.13 -4.79
CA TYR A 44 3.84 11.59 -5.88
C TYR A 44 4.38 12.99 -5.59
N ASP A 45 5.64 13.22 -5.93
CA ASP A 45 6.25 14.56 -6.08
C ASP A 45 7.64 14.41 -6.71
N THR A 46 8.34 15.54 -6.89
CA THR A 46 9.74 15.54 -7.27
C THR A 46 10.61 15.76 -6.04
N LEU A 47 11.41 14.77 -5.71
CA LEU A 47 12.41 14.86 -4.64
C LEU A 47 13.72 15.46 -5.17
N PRO A 48 14.49 16.16 -4.33
CA PRO A 48 15.81 16.64 -4.69
C PRO A 48 16.77 15.49 -4.95
N CYS A 49 17.67 15.69 -5.89
CA CYS A 49 18.74 14.77 -6.26
C CYS A 49 20.08 15.48 -6.07
N ALA A 50 21.12 14.75 -5.65
CA ALA A 50 22.44 15.33 -5.40
C ALA A 50 23.18 15.67 -6.70
N ASP A 51 23.00 14.85 -7.73
CA ASP A 51 23.76 14.88 -8.98
C ASP A 51 22.86 14.89 -10.23
N CYS A 52 21.59 15.28 -10.07
CA CYS A 52 20.64 15.42 -11.16
C CYS A 52 19.61 16.55 -10.88
N PRO A 53 18.88 17.05 -11.90
CA PRO A 53 17.91 18.12 -11.71
C PRO A 53 16.78 17.81 -10.73
N GLY A 54 16.50 16.53 -10.48
CA GLY A 54 15.49 16.06 -9.58
C GLY A 54 15.16 14.59 -9.82
N MET A 55 14.31 14.04 -8.97
CA MET A 55 13.89 12.65 -8.98
C MET A 55 12.40 12.59 -8.81
N ALA A 56 11.67 12.27 -9.89
CA ALA A 56 10.23 12.04 -9.79
C ALA A 56 9.99 10.76 -9.00
N ALA A 57 9.37 10.90 -7.83
CA ALA A 57 9.09 9.81 -6.91
C ALA A 57 7.59 9.48 -6.93
N LYS A 58 7.24 8.22 -7.18
CA LYS A 58 5.89 7.70 -6.99
C LYS A 58 5.93 6.58 -5.97
N LEU A 59 5.20 6.72 -4.88
CA LEU A 59 5.05 5.72 -3.85
C LEU A 59 3.62 5.18 -3.89
N TYR A 60 3.47 3.90 -4.15
CA TYR A 60 2.21 3.19 -4.02
C TYR A 60 2.21 2.33 -2.76
N LEU A 61 1.44 2.75 -1.76
CA LEU A 61 1.15 1.98 -0.55
C LEU A 61 -0.09 1.13 -0.81
N LYS A 62 0.10 -0.17 -0.95
CA LYS A 62 -1.00 -1.12 -1.21
C LYS A 62 -1.74 -1.46 0.09
N PRO A 63 -3.05 -1.78 0.02
CA PRO A 63 -3.84 -2.15 1.20
C PRO A 63 -3.36 -3.43 1.91
N ASP A 64 -2.57 -4.26 1.23
CA ASP A 64 -1.99 -5.51 1.73
C ASP A 64 -0.66 -5.31 2.49
N ASN A 65 -0.33 -4.07 2.84
CA ASN A 65 0.89 -3.65 3.51
C ASN A 65 2.18 -3.85 2.67
N SER A 66 2.07 -4.07 1.37
CA SER A 66 3.19 -3.97 0.46
C SER A 66 3.30 -2.58 -0.16
N PHE A 67 4.46 -2.25 -0.71
CA PHE A 67 4.65 -1.00 -1.43
C PHE A 67 5.46 -1.19 -2.71
N ILE A 68 5.30 -0.22 -3.61
CA ILE A 68 6.17 0.01 -4.77
C ILE A 68 6.59 1.47 -4.73
N MET A 69 7.88 1.71 -4.70
CA MET A 69 8.48 3.03 -4.89
C MET A 69 9.13 3.07 -6.27
N GLU A 70 8.69 3.98 -7.12
CA GLU A 70 9.31 4.28 -8.41
C GLU A 70 10.07 5.60 -8.29
N LEU A 71 11.34 5.56 -8.62
CA LEU A 71 12.23 6.72 -8.61
C LEU A 71 12.77 6.94 -10.03
N ALA A 72 12.22 7.92 -10.73
CA ALA A 72 12.66 8.30 -12.07
C ALA A 72 13.62 9.47 -11.99
N TYR A 73 14.91 9.20 -12.10
CA TYR A 73 15.97 10.20 -12.12
C TYR A 73 15.91 10.98 -13.43
N ILE A 74 15.70 12.29 -13.37
CA ILE A 74 15.59 13.14 -14.58
C ILE A 74 16.89 13.07 -15.38
N GLY A 75 16.75 12.61 -16.64
CA GLY A 75 17.90 12.40 -17.53
C GLY A 75 18.69 11.12 -17.30
N LYS A 76 18.25 10.24 -16.41
CA LYS A 76 18.89 8.95 -16.10
C LYS A 76 17.88 7.79 -16.18
N ASN A 77 18.07 6.77 -15.36
CA ASN A 77 17.24 5.56 -15.31
C ASN A 77 16.07 5.66 -14.31
N VAL A 78 15.18 4.69 -14.40
CA VAL A 78 14.12 4.44 -13.41
C VAL A 78 14.57 3.30 -12.50
N VAL A 79 14.41 3.49 -11.19
CA VAL A 79 14.70 2.49 -10.16
C VAL A 79 13.41 2.16 -9.42
N TYR A 80 13.25 0.89 -9.06
CA TYR A 80 12.13 0.41 -8.27
C TYR A 80 12.62 -0.16 -6.95
N ASP A 81 11.96 0.23 -5.87
CA ASP A 81 12.07 -0.40 -4.56
C ASP A 81 10.72 -1.04 -4.19
N LEU A 82 10.75 -2.30 -3.81
CA LEU A 82 9.59 -3.08 -3.45
C LEU A 82 9.75 -3.64 -2.05
N GLY A 83 8.68 -3.72 -1.30
CA GLY A 83 8.76 -4.25 0.05
C GLY A 83 7.48 -4.16 0.84
N LYS A 84 7.63 -4.10 2.15
CA LYS A 84 6.54 -3.97 3.12
C LYS A 84 6.56 -2.60 3.79
N TRP A 85 5.38 -2.11 4.10
CA TRP A 85 5.24 -0.91 4.90
C TRP A 85 4.52 -1.18 6.21
N SER A 86 4.86 -0.40 7.21
CA SER A 86 4.19 -0.38 8.50
C SER A 86 3.97 1.04 8.96
N LEU A 87 2.97 1.23 9.83
CA LEU A 87 2.62 2.52 10.40
C LEU A 87 2.59 2.40 11.91
N THR A 88 3.37 3.24 12.58
CA THR A 88 3.37 3.40 14.04
C THR A 88 3.20 4.88 14.34
N ASP A 89 2.15 5.21 15.06
CA ASP A 89 1.71 6.60 15.33
C ASP A 89 1.48 7.36 14.01
N SER A 90 2.42 8.18 13.60
CA SER A 90 2.38 8.90 12.32
C SER A 90 3.67 8.70 11.52
N ILE A 91 4.45 7.68 11.85
CA ILE A 91 5.65 7.30 11.12
C ILE A 91 5.34 6.10 10.23
N LEU A 92 5.40 6.32 8.93
CA LEU A 92 5.35 5.32 7.89
C LEU A 92 6.77 4.80 7.65
N LYS A 93 7.00 3.51 7.89
CA LYS A 93 8.28 2.84 7.63
C LYS A 93 8.12 1.92 6.42
N LEU A 94 8.98 2.09 5.44
CA LEU A 94 9.12 1.24 4.28
C LEU A 94 10.36 0.35 4.50
N THR A 95 10.22 -0.96 4.34
CA THR A 95 11.32 -1.92 4.37
C THR A 95 11.34 -2.61 3.02
N GLY A 96 12.25 -2.22 2.16
CA GLY A 96 12.32 -2.62 0.78
C GLY A 96 13.64 -3.31 0.40
N THR A 97 13.76 -3.58 -0.90
CA THR A 97 14.97 -4.17 -1.51
C THR A 97 16.17 -3.24 -1.45
N GLU A 98 15.93 -1.92 -1.48
CA GLU A 98 16.97 -0.89 -1.43
C GLU A 98 17.26 -0.43 0.01
N GLY A 99 16.54 -0.96 1.00
CA GLY A 99 16.77 -0.66 2.41
C GLY A 99 15.53 -0.14 3.14
N ILE A 100 15.77 0.76 4.10
CA ILE A 100 14.71 1.34 4.93
C ILE A 100 14.55 2.82 4.60
N SER A 101 13.31 3.23 4.32
CA SER A 101 12.92 4.63 4.21
C SER A 101 11.83 4.94 5.21
N GLN A 102 11.82 6.16 5.76
CA GLN A 102 10.82 6.59 6.73
C GLN A 102 10.18 7.90 6.32
N PHE A 103 8.87 8.01 6.55
CA PHE A 103 8.11 9.22 6.28
C PHE A 103 7.26 9.59 7.49
N LYS A 104 7.17 10.89 7.79
CA LYS A 104 6.18 11.44 8.71
C LYS A 104 4.90 11.73 7.95
N ILE A 105 3.77 11.20 8.41
CA ILE A 105 2.46 11.60 7.91
C ILE A 105 2.13 12.97 8.51
N LEU A 106 2.08 14.00 7.68
CA LEU A 106 1.72 15.34 8.08
C LEU A 106 0.20 15.53 8.15
N ASN A 107 -0.50 14.96 7.18
CA ASN A 107 -1.96 14.89 7.07
C ASN A 107 -2.36 13.79 6.08
N HIS A 108 -3.66 13.64 5.79
CA HIS A 108 -4.16 12.61 4.85
C HIS A 108 -3.67 12.76 3.41
N ALA A 109 -3.16 13.93 3.03
CA ALA A 109 -2.70 14.23 1.67
C ALA A 109 -1.17 14.31 1.54
N THR A 110 -0.43 14.45 2.64
CA THR A 110 1.00 14.77 2.58
C THR A 110 1.81 13.93 3.54
N ILE A 111 2.87 13.33 3.01
CA ILE A 111 3.92 12.66 3.79
C ILE A 111 5.26 13.35 3.57
N LYS A 112 6.13 13.38 4.58
CA LYS A 112 7.45 14.01 4.53
C LYS A 112 8.55 12.99 4.82
N LEU A 113 9.54 12.94 3.94
CA LEU A 113 10.72 12.09 4.11
C LEU A 113 11.50 12.47 5.39
N LEU A 114 11.92 11.47 6.12
CA LEU A 114 12.76 11.57 7.32
C LEU A 114 14.19 11.13 7.01
N ASP A 115 15.13 11.48 7.89
CA ASP A 115 16.48 10.92 7.85
C ASP A 115 16.51 9.43 8.29
N ASN A 116 17.67 8.81 8.24
CA ASN A 116 17.82 7.39 8.58
C ASN A 116 17.52 7.09 10.06
N GLU A 117 17.60 8.10 10.93
CA GLU A 117 17.27 8.01 12.35
C GLU A 117 15.80 8.34 12.64
N GLY A 118 15.01 8.61 11.59
CA GLY A 118 13.59 8.94 11.71
C GLY A 118 13.30 10.37 12.17
N ARG A 119 14.27 11.29 12.05
CA ARG A 119 14.13 12.68 12.43
C ARG A 119 13.73 13.54 11.23
N MET A 120 13.10 14.66 11.51
CA MET A 120 12.76 15.64 10.48
C MET A 120 14.03 16.23 9.86
N ILE A 121 14.14 16.14 8.54
CA ILE A 121 15.21 16.80 7.80
C ILE A 121 14.90 18.30 7.74
N TYR A 122 15.78 19.10 8.31
CA TYR A 122 15.75 20.56 8.22
C TYR A 122 16.66 20.99 7.08
N ASP A 123 16.08 21.42 5.99
CA ASP A 123 16.82 21.85 4.82
C ASP A 123 16.76 23.36 4.68
N THR A 124 17.94 24.00 4.78
CA THR A 124 18.09 25.46 4.61
C THR A 124 17.94 25.88 3.13
N THR A 125 17.96 24.94 2.21
CA THR A 125 17.85 25.20 0.77
C THR A 125 16.40 25.15 0.27
N ASN A 126 15.41 25.07 1.17
CA ASN A 126 13.97 25.06 0.86
C ASN A 126 13.54 23.92 -0.09
N ARG A 127 14.29 22.81 -0.11
CA ARG A 127 13.98 21.63 -0.93
C ARG A 127 12.73 20.93 -0.41
N ARG A 128 11.85 20.58 -1.30
CA ARG A 128 10.65 19.79 -0.94
C ARG A 128 11.05 18.34 -0.72
N LEU A 129 10.86 17.86 0.51
CA LEU A 129 11.05 16.46 0.90
C LEU A 129 9.69 15.80 1.21
N THR A 130 8.66 16.22 0.50
CA THR A 130 7.29 15.76 0.68
C THR A 130 6.80 15.03 -0.55
N LEU A 131 5.93 14.03 -0.34
CA LEU A 131 5.11 13.44 -1.39
C LEU A 131 3.65 13.79 -1.11
N GLN A 132 2.92 14.08 -2.18
CA GLN A 132 1.50 14.45 -2.13
C GLN A 132 0.65 13.27 -2.59
N ARG A 133 -0.48 13.03 -1.93
CA ARG A 133 -1.44 12.03 -2.36
C ARG A 133 -1.96 12.33 -3.75
N ASN A 134 -1.98 11.32 -4.59
CA ASN A 134 -2.53 11.37 -5.93
C ASN A 134 -3.68 10.37 -6.05
N ASN A 135 -4.79 10.80 -6.62
CA ASN A 135 -5.96 9.95 -6.85
C ASN A 135 -5.88 9.16 -8.18
N THR A 136 -4.84 9.39 -8.97
CA THR A 136 -4.60 8.62 -10.19
C THR A 136 -4.07 7.23 -9.81
N PRO A 137 -4.59 6.14 -10.39
CA PRO A 137 -4.05 4.81 -10.17
C PRO A 137 -2.54 4.75 -10.46
N PHE A 138 -1.82 3.94 -9.70
CA PHE A 138 -0.39 3.75 -9.94
C PHE A 138 -0.17 3.08 -11.30
N GLN A 139 0.55 3.77 -12.16
CA GLN A 139 1.01 3.28 -13.45
C GLN A 139 2.53 3.40 -13.48
N PRO A 140 3.29 2.28 -13.51
CA PRO A 140 4.74 2.32 -13.59
C PRO A 140 5.19 2.85 -14.95
N LEU A 141 6.31 3.56 -14.98
CA LEU A 141 6.92 4.05 -16.22
C LEU A 141 7.53 2.93 -17.07
N GLN A 142 7.94 1.86 -16.42
CA GLN A 142 8.52 0.66 -17.05
C GLN A 142 8.01 -0.59 -16.29
N PRO A 143 8.05 -1.77 -16.91
CA PRO A 143 7.73 -3.00 -16.22
C PRO A 143 8.56 -3.18 -14.95
N VAL A 144 7.87 -3.33 -13.82
CA VAL A 144 8.47 -3.47 -12.49
C VAL A 144 9.22 -4.80 -12.40
N PRO A 145 10.51 -4.83 -12.07
CA PRO A 145 11.24 -6.07 -11.86
C PRO A 145 10.79 -6.72 -10.55
N VAL A 146 10.49 -8.00 -10.60
CA VAL A 146 10.11 -8.79 -9.42
C VAL A 146 10.83 -10.12 -9.41
N GLU A 147 11.15 -10.59 -8.22
CA GLU A 147 11.64 -11.93 -7.94
C GLU A 147 10.67 -12.63 -6.99
N GLY A 148 10.39 -13.91 -7.23
CA GLY A 148 9.39 -14.59 -6.42
C GLY A 148 9.30 -16.09 -6.67
N ILE A 149 8.47 -16.75 -5.90
CA ILE A 149 8.19 -18.17 -6.02
C ILE A 149 6.92 -18.33 -6.88
N PHE A 150 7.09 -18.86 -8.06
CA PHE A 150 6.01 -19.13 -9.00
C PHE A 150 5.52 -20.58 -8.87
N SER A 151 4.22 -20.75 -8.97
CA SER A 151 3.59 -22.07 -9.09
C SER A 151 2.40 -22.02 -10.04
N ALA A 152 2.11 -23.15 -10.69
CA ALA A 152 0.92 -23.28 -11.54
C ALA A 152 0.26 -24.64 -11.33
N ASP A 153 -1.08 -24.64 -11.27
CA ASP A 153 -1.91 -25.85 -11.29
C ASP A 153 -3.14 -25.62 -12.19
N GLY A 154 -3.27 -26.46 -13.21
CA GLY A 154 -4.28 -26.25 -14.24
C GLY A 154 -4.14 -24.85 -14.87
N ASN A 155 -5.18 -24.05 -14.84
CA ASN A 155 -5.16 -22.68 -15.36
C ASN A 155 -4.86 -21.61 -14.29
N THR A 156 -4.65 -22.02 -13.04
CA THR A 156 -4.30 -21.12 -11.96
C THR A 156 -2.79 -20.95 -11.92
N MET A 157 -2.34 -19.71 -11.90
CA MET A 157 -0.94 -19.32 -11.76
C MET A 157 -0.82 -18.31 -10.63
N ASN A 158 0.18 -18.49 -9.77
CA ASN A 158 0.42 -17.61 -8.65
C ASN A 158 1.91 -17.28 -8.53
N ILE A 159 2.21 -16.12 -7.97
CA ILE A 159 3.57 -15.70 -7.63
C ILE A 159 3.59 -15.10 -6.22
N LEU A 160 4.41 -15.68 -5.34
CA LEU A 160 4.80 -15.07 -4.07
C LEU A 160 5.97 -14.12 -4.36
N ILE A 161 5.75 -12.82 -4.35
CA ILE A 161 6.81 -11.83 -4.57
C ILE A 161 7.64 -11.71 -3.29
N CYS A 162 8.92 -12.05 -3.37
CA CYS A 162 9.81 -12.18 -2.21
C CYS A 162 9.88 -10.90 -1.38
N ALA A 163 10.12 -9.76 -2.01
CA ALA A 163 10.25 -8.47 -1.32
C ALA A 163 8.96 -8.06 -0.59
N MET A 164 7.80 -8.37 -1.17
CA MET A 164 6.49 -8.03 -0.61
C MET A 164 5.99 -9.09 0.37
N GLY A 165 6.44 -10.35 0.23
CA GLY A 165 5.99 -11.49 1.04
C GLY A 165 4.50 -11.83 0.85
N ASN A 166 3.89 -11.37 -0.24
CA ASN A 166 2.48 -11.56 -0.58
C ASN A 166 2.36 -12.39 -1.85
N ASN A 167 1.31 -13.22 -1.90
CA ASN A 167 1.01 -14.06 -3.05
C ASN A 167 -0.03 -13.38 -3.95
N TYR A 168 0.27 -13.30 -5.25
CA TYR A 168 -0.59 -12.67 -6.24
C TYR A 168 -0.96 -13.66 -7.34
N PRO A 169 -2.23 -13.69 -7.77
CA PRO A 169 -2.61 -14.42 -8.97
C PRO A 169 -1.90 -13.78 -10.18
N VAL A 170 -1.42 -14.63 -11.09
CA VAL A 170 -0.83 -14.17 -12.35
C VAL A 170 -1.91 -14.12 -13.41
N ALA A 171 -2.01 -12.98 -14.09
CA ALA A 171 -3.00 -12.77 -15.14
C ALA A 171 -2.72 -13.64 -16.35
N LEU A 172 -3.78 -14.18 -16.94
CA LEU A 172 -3.68 -14.89 -18.22
C LEU A 172 -3.35 -13.89 -19.33
N ALA A 173 -2.12 -13.97 -19.82
CA ALA A 173 -1.58 -13.15 -20.90
C ALA A 173 -0.60 -14.01 -21.74
N PRO A 174 -0.30 -13.65 -23.00
CA PRO A 174 0.61 -14.44 -23.84
C PRO A 174 1.96 -14.73 -23.18
N SER A 175 2.58 -13.72 -22.53
CA SER A 175 3.85 -13.87 -21.79
C SER A 175 3.74 -14.83 -20.61
N ALA A 176 2.64 -14.78 -19.86
CA ALA A 176 2.37 -15.71 -18.76
C ALA A 176 2.17 -17.15 -19.25
N MET A 177 1.53 -17.32 -20.39
CA MET A 177 1.35 -18.66 -21.00
C MET A 177 2.68 -19.24 -21.48
N SER A 178 3.55 -18.42 -22.09
CA SER A 178 4.91 -18.82 -22.47
C SER A 178 5.75 -19.20 -21.25
N MET A 179 5.67 -18.40 -20.18
CA MET A 179 6.31 -18.71 -18.90
C MET A 179 5.79 -20.02 -18.31
N LYS A 180 4.47 -20.26 -18.34
CA LYS A 180 3.87 -21.52 -17.87
C LYS A 180 4.36 -22.73 -18.67
N ALA A 181 4.52 -22.59 -19.99
CA ALA A 181 5.08 -23.66 -20.81
C ALA A 181 6.55 -23.97 -20.42
N ALA A 182 7.35 -22.95 -20.12
CA ALA A 182 8.71 -23.12 -19.59
C ALA A 182 8.71 -23.77 -18.20
N TYR A 183 7.79 -23.35 -17.32
CA TYR A 183 7.60 -23.93 -15.98
C TYR A 183 7.31 -25.43 -16.06
N ASN A 184 6.36 -25.85 -16.90
CA ASN A 184 5.99 -27.25 -17.03
C ASN A 184 7.13 -28.14 -17.54
N LYS A 185 8.12 -27.57 -18.23
CA LYS A 185 9.35 -28.28 -18.64
C LYS A 185 10.40 -28.38 -17.53
N ALA A 186 10.36 -27.44 -16.58
CA ALA A 186 11.36 -27.31 -15.52
C ALA A 186 11.01 -28.06 -14.25
N ILE A 187 9.71 -28.32 -14.00
CA ILE A 187 9.24 -29.00 -12.77
C ILE A 187 9.37 -30.52 -12.91
N HIS A 188 9.66 -31.18 -11.79
CA HIS A 188 9.67 -32.64 -11.66
C HIS A 188 8.42 -33.20 -10.98
N LYS A 189 7.68 -32.35 -10.23
CA LYS A 189 6.44 -32.69 -9.55
C LYS A 189 5.36 -31.67 -9.89
N LYS A 190 4.10 -32.13 -9.91
CA LYS A 190 2.96 -31.25 -10.15
C LYS A 190 2.98 -30.08 -9.15
N SER A 191 2.78 -28.87 -9.64
CA SER A 191 2.72 -27.63 -8.86
C SER A 191 3.98 -27.31 -8.02
N GLU A 192 5.13 -27.90 -8.37
CA GLU A 192 6.40 -27.62 -7.71
C GLU A 192 6.76 -26.15 -7.79
N PRO A 193 6.98 -25.44 -6.64
CA PRO A 193 7.30 -24.03 -6.67
C PRO A 193 8.70 -23.79 -7.22
N LEU A 194 8.82 -22.84 -8.15
CA LEU A 194 10.11 -22.43 -8.73
C LEU A 194 10.35 -20.94 -8.50
N TYR A 195 11.59 -20.60 -8.15
CA TYR A 195 12.01 -19.20 -8.11
C TYR A 195 12.06 -18.63 -9.52
N ALA A 196 11.43 -17.48 -9.71
CA ALA A 196 11.30 -16.81 -10.99
C ALA A 196 11.76 -15.36 -10.92
N LYS A 197 12.38 -14.89 -12.01
CA LYS A 197 12.71 -13.50 -12.27
C LYS A 197 11.84 -12.99 -13.40
N LEU A 198 11.08 -11.94 -13.14
CA LEU A 198 10.04 -11.41 -14.03
C LEU A 198 10.11 -9.89 -14.10
N LYS A 199 9.46 -9.31 -15.13
CA LYS A 199 9.06 -7.91 -15.16
C LYS A 199 7.59 -7.80 -15.55
N GLY A 200 6.86 -6.85 -14.94
CA GLY A 200 5.46 -6.66 -15.23
C GLY A 200 4.84 -5.53 -14.41
N HIS A 201 3.54 -5.56 -14.28
CA HIS A 201 2.80 -4.58 -13.48
C HIS A 201 1.65 -5.23 -12.71
N PHE A 202 1.09 -4.49 -11.75
CA PHE A 202 -0.11 -4.91 -11.03
C PHE A 202 -1.35 -4.31 -11.68
N GLU A 203 -2.39 -5.11 -11.76
CA GLU A 203 -3.69 -4.70 -12.30
C GLU A 203 -4.81 -5.21 -11.40
N LEU A 204 -5.72 -4.32 -11.00
CA LEU A 204 -6.94 -4.70 -10.30
C LEU A 204 -7.91 -5.37 -11.27
N ARG A 205 -8.24 -6.62 -11.00
CA ARG A 205 -9.22 -7.40 -11.78
C ARG A 205 -10.31 -7.97 -10.90
N PRO A 206 -11.51 -8.18 -11.42
CA PRO A 206 -12.55 -8.93 -10.72
C PRO A 206 -12.04 -10.32 -10.33
N SER A 207 -12.32 -10.74 -9.12
CA SER A 207 -12.06 -12.11 -8.68
C SER A 207 -12.99 -13.08 -9.45
N LEU A 208 -12.48 -14.24 -9.81
CA LEU A 208 -13.29 -15.27 -10.46
C LEU A 208 -14.29 -15.94 -9.51
N ASN A 209 -14.08 -15.85 -8.22
CA ASN A 209 -14.81 -16.61 -7.20
C ASN A 209 -15.70 -15.75 -6.29
N ASP A 210 -15.61 -14.42 -6.38
CA ASP A 210 -16.37 -13.50 -5.54
C ASP A 210 -16.53 -12.13 -6.25
N THR A 211 -17.34 -11.24 -5.66
CA THR A 211 -17.59 -9.89 -6.21
C THR A 211 -16.47 -8.89 -5.90
N THR A 212 -15.36 -9.32 -5.33
CA THR A 212 -14.24 -8.45 -4.98
C THR A 212 -13.27 -8.26 -6.15
N THR A 213 -12.50 -7.19 -6.10
CA THR A 213 -11.34 -7.01 -6.98
C THR A 213 -10.07 -7.44 -6.26
N LYS A 214 -9.16 -8.05 -6.98
CA LYS A 214 -7.84 -8.47 -6.49
C LYS A 214 -6.74 -7.92 -7.39
N ASP A 215 -5.58 -7.67 -6.80
CA ASP A 215 -4.39 -7.38 -7.56
C ASP A 215 -3.88 -8.64 -8.26
N PHE A 216 -3.83 -8.58 -9.57
CA PHE A 216 -3.16 -9.57 -10.41
C PHE A 216 -1.79 -9.04 -10.83
N PHE A 217 -0.81 -9.92 -10.88
CA PHE A 217 0.46 -9.61 -11.53
C PHE A 217 0.38 -9.97 -13.02
N VAL A 218 0.57 -8.97 -13.86
CA VAL A 218 0.62 -9.14 -15.33
C VAL A 218 2.06 -9.27 -15.73
N VAL A 219 2.45 -10.46 -16.20
CA VAL A 219 3.81 -10.73 -16.70
C VAL A 219 3.96 -10.09 -18.07
N GLU A 220 4.90 -9.17 -18.23
CA GLU A 220 5.30 -8.61 -19.51
C GLU A 220 6.55 -9.30 -20.06
N HIS A 221 7.53 -9.53 -19.17
CA HIS A 221 8.77 -10.23 -19.53
C HIS A 221 9.07 -11.32 -18.52
N PHE A 222 9.13 -12.54 -18.98
CA PHE A 222 9.72 -13.66 -18.26
C PHE A 222 11.22 -13.70 -18.53
N MET A 223 12.05 -13.71 -17.49
CA MET A 223 13.50 -13.72 -17.61
C MET A 223 14.07 -15.12 -17.40
N ALA A 224 13.80 -15.75 -16.26
CA ALA A 224 14.31 -17.07 -15.94
C ALA A 224 13.56 -17.73 -14.77
N PHE A 225 13.58 -19.06 -14.72
CA PHE A 225 13.49 -19.82 -13.48
C PHE A 225 14.88 -20.11 -12.93
N VAL A 226 15.03 -20.09 -11.61
CA VAL A 226 16.31 -20.37 -10.93
C VAL A 226 16.09 -21.53 -9.94
N PRO A 227 16.35 -22.78 -10.36
CA PRO A 227 16.14 -23.94 -9.50
C PRO A 227 16.96 -23.86 -8.22
N GLY A 228 16.38 -24.30 -7.11
CA GLY A 228 17.02 -24.31 -5.80
C GLY A 228 17.12 -22.95 -5.09
N GLN A 229 16.80 -21.85 -5.73
CA GLN A 229 16.75 -20.53 -5.09
C GLN A 229 15.42 -20.37 -4.33
N GLN A 230 15.48 -19.64 -3.21
CA GLN A 230 14.32 -19.30 -2.36
C GLN A 230 14.32 -17.81 -2.05
N CYS A 231 13.18 -17.30 -1.58
CA CYS A 231 13.12 -15.95 -1.00
C CYS A 231 14.05 -15.87 0.24
N LYS A 232 14.78 -14.78 0.33
CA LYS A 232 15.62 -14.45 1.50
C LYS A 232 14.77 -13.76 2.56
#